data_57835aa114111fd00de194d194946089
#
_entry.id   57835aa114111fd00de194d194946089
#
_cell.length_a   1.000
_cell.length_b   1.000
_cell.length_c   1.000
_cell.angle_alpha   90.00
_cell.angle_beta   90.00
_cell.angle_gamma   90.00
#
_symmetry.space_group_name_H-M   'P 1'
#
loop_
_entity.id
_entity.type
_entity.pdbx_description
1 polymer ?
#
loop_
_entity_poly.entity_id
_entity_poly.type
_entity_poly.pdbx_seq_one_letter_code
_entity_poly.pdbx_strand_id
1 'polypeptide(L)'
;PDSGPLLSTIWPEPNDAGLQGAQLAVADSNTTGRFLKQQFALVSARADSAEQLLHAAQAQHGDGVRLFVINAPVASLRALSAALPDSLLFNAGSPDDAIRSVQCLGNVLHALPGRAMLADALVQFLVLRKWQRGLLIVGQTPDDEAYAAALRRAAKRFGLQLVAEKRWTFDNDQRRSAQADMPLF
;
A
#
# COMPACT_ATOMS: atom_id res chain seq x y z
N PRO A 1 -0.82 12.64 4.24
CA PRO A 1 0.38 11.89 4.57
C PRO A 1 1.55 12.87 4.43
N ASP A 2 2.17 13.20 5.58
CA ASP A 2 3.36 14.01 5.60
C ASP A 2 4.48 13.26 4.90
N SER A 3 4.69 13.58 3.64
CA SER A 3 5.93 13.27 2.97
C SER A 3 7.00 14.13 3.62
N GLY A 4 7.84 13.54 4.45
CA GLY A 4 9.07 14.19 4.93
C GLY A 4 9.86 14.75 3.75
N PRO A 5 10.87 15.60 3.98
CA PRO A 5 11.63 16.21 2.91
C PRO A 5 12.15 15.13 1.97
N LEU A 6 11.74 15.20 0.71
CA LEU A 6 12.23 14.32 -0.35
C LEU A 6 13.74 14.55 -0.48
N LEU A 7 14.53 13.59 -0.06
CA LEU A 7 16.00 13.62 -0.21
C LEU A 7 16.43 13.47 -1.67
N SER A 8 15.50 13.11 -2.55
CA SER A 8 15.73 13.02 -3.99
C SER A 8 14.69 13.88 -4.72
N THR A 9 15.14 14.96 -5.33
CA THR A 9 14.33 15.84 -6.18
C THR A 9 14.25 15.34 -7.62
N ILE A 10 14.76 14.15 -7.92
CA ILE A 10 14.94 13.72 -9.31
C ILE A 10 13.62 13.34 -9.96
N TRP A 11 12.68 12.78 -9.20
CA TRP A 11 11.34 12.44 -9.72
C TRP A 11 10.31 12.47 -8.58
N PRO A 12 9.73 13.65 -8.26
CA PRO A 12 8.62 13.69 -7.32
C PRO A 12 7.45 12.92 -7.91
N GLU A 13 6.85 12.02 -7.13
CA GLU A 13 5.61 11.37 -7.55
C GLU A 13 4.53 12.44 -7.81
N PRO A 14 3.88 12.42 -8.98
CA PRO A 14 2.78 13.34 -9.24
C PRO A 14 1.65 13.13 -8.24
N ASN A 15 1.09 14.22 -7.70
CA ASN A 15 -0.02 14.15 -6.75
C ASN A 15 -1.26 13.43 -7.28
N ASP A 16 -1.33 13.20 -8.59
CA ASP A 16 -2.44 12.57 -9.31
C ASP A 16 -2.06 11.28 -10.03
N ALA A 17 -0.91 10.68 -9.70
CA ALA A 17 -0.40 9.47 -10.37
C ALA A 17 -1.44 8.34 -10.41
N GLY A 18 -2.13 8.07 -9.31
CA GLY A 18 -3.18 7.06 -9.26
C GLY A 18 -4.39 7.40 -10.15
N LEU A 19 -4.76 8.68 -10.23
CA LEU A 19 -5.87 9.14 -11.08
C LEU A 19 -5.53 9.03 -12.57
N GLN A 20 -4.31 9.37 -12.97
CA GLN A 20 -3.84 9.23 -14.36
C GLN A 20 -3.89 7.76 -14.81
N GLY A 21 -3.45 6.85 -13.97
CA GLY A 21 -3.55 5.41 -14.24
C GLY A 21 -5.00 4.92 -14.38
N ALA A 22 -5.90 5.40 -13.54
CA ALA A 22 -7.32 5.07 -13.62
C ALA A 22 -7.97 5.61 -14.89
N GLN A 23 -7.64 6.85 -15.30
CA GLN A 23 -8.12 7.44 -16.55
C GLN A 23 -7.65 6.64 -17.78
N LEU A 24 -6.38 6.25 -17.81
CA LEU A 24 -5.84 5.42 -18.87
C LEU A 24 -6.55 4.06 -18.93
N ALA A 25 -6.74 3.40 -17.80
CA ALA A 25 -7.43 2.11 -17.73
C ALA A 25 -8.89 2.20 -18.23
N VAL A 26 -9.61 3.28 -17.89
CA VAL A 26 -10.97 3.50 -18.39
C VAL A 26 -10.97 3.77 -19.91
N ALA A 27 -10.02 4.55 -20.41
CA ALA A 27 -9.89 4.80 -21.85
C ALA A 27 -9.65 3.49 -22.61
N ASP A 28 -8.72 2.65 -22.14
CA ASP A 28 -8.42 1.36 -22.75
C ASP A 28 -9.62 0.40 -22.67
N SER A 29 -10.30 0.33 -21.52
CA SER A 29 -11.48 -0.50 -21.34
C SER A 29 -12.64 -0.10 -22.27
N ASN A 30 -12.78 1.19 -22.55
CA ASN A 30 -13.80 1.69 -23.47
C ASN A 30 -13.53 1.34 -24.93
N THR A 31 -12.30 1.02 -25.32
CA THR A 31 -12.00 0.54 -26.68
C THR A 31 -12.66 -0.82 -26.93
N THR A 32 -12.54 -1.73 -25.98
CA THR A 32 -13.21 -3.05 -26.02
C THR A 32 -14.70 -2.94 -25.71
N GLY A 33 -15.08 -2.05 -24.78
CA GLY A 33 -16.46 -1.82 -24.37
C GLY A 33 -17.40 -1.47 -25.52
N ARG A 34 -16.89 -0.75 -26.53
CA ARG A 34 -17.69 -0.43 -27.74
C ARG A 34 -18.25 -1.67 -28.43
N PHE A 35 -17.48 -2.74 -28.49
CA PHE A 35 -17.92 -4.00 -29.09
C PHE A 35 -18.94 -4.74 -28.22
N LEU A 36 -18.84 -4.55 -26.90
CA LEU A 36 -19.74 -5.18 -25.92
C LEU A 36 -20.94 -4.29 -25.57
N LYS A 37 -21.08 -3.12 -26.22
CA LYS A 37 -22.08 -2.09 -25.89
C LYS A 37 -22.02 -1.67 -24.39
N GLN A 38 -20.81 -1.62 -23.84
CA GLN A 38 -20.50 -1.16 -22.50
C GLN A 38 -19.72 0.14 -22.57
N GLN A 39 -20.02 1.04 -21.66
CA GLN A 39 -19.27 2.29 -21.48
C GLN A 39 -18.91 2.46 -20.02
N PHE A 40 -17.65 2.74 -19.76
CA PHE A 40 -17.13 3.01 -18.43
C PHE A 40 -16.88 4.51 -18.27
N ALA A 41 -17.26 5.06 -17.13
CA ALA A 41 -16.99 6.43 -16.74
C ALA A 41 -16.28 6.44 -15.40
N LEU A 42 -15.33 7.35 -15.21
CA LEU A 42 -14.61 7.55 -13.96
C LEU A 42 -15.10 8.83 -13.29
N VAL A 43 -15.60 8.69 -12.06
CA VAL A 43 -15.88 9.82 -11.17
C VAL A 43 -14.84 9.79 -10.07
N SER A 44 -14.10 10.88 -9.88
CA SER A 44 -13.04 10.96 -8.88
C SER A 44 -13.40 11.94 -7.78
N ALA A 45 -13.04 11.60 -6.53
CA ALA A 45 -13.14 12.48 -5.38
C ALA A 45 -11.83 12.42 -4.60
N ARG A 46 -11.40 13.58 -4.10
CA ARG A 46 -10.29 13.70 -3.14
C ARG A 46 -10.87 14.16 -1.81
N ALA A 47 -10.29 13.69 -0.74
CA ALA A 47 -10.68 14.04 0.61
C ALA A 47 -9.44 14.19 1.50
N ASP A 48 -9.44 15.22 2.34
CA ASP A 48 -8.35 15.49 3.27
C ASP A 48 -8.57 14.81 4.62
N SER A 49 -9.77 14.26 4.84
CA SER A 49 -10.11 13.52 6.05
C SER A 49 -10.92 12.25 5.74
N ALA A 50 -10.92 11.30 6.69
CA ALA A 50 -11.70 10.08 6.58
C ALA A 50 -13.23 10.36 6.49
N GLU A 51 -13.70 11.40 7.19
CA GLU A 51 -15.11 11.81 7.19
C GLU A 51 -15.53 12.37 5.83
N GLN A 52 -14.71 13.25 5.25
CA GLN A 52 -14.94 13.78 3.90
C GLN A 52 -14.94 12.66 2.85
N LEU A 53 -14.01 11.69 2.98
CA LEU A 53 -13.95 10.53 2.08
C LEU A 53 -15.23 9.70 2.18
N LEU A 54 -15.69 9.43 3.39
CA LEU A 54 -16.92 8.68 3.63
C LEU A 54 -18.14 9.39 3.05
N HIS A 55 -18.26 10.69 3.30
CA HIS A 55 -19.38 11.51 2.78
C HIS A 55 -19.37 11.53 1.24
N ALA A 56 -18.19 11.73 0.62
CA ALA A 56 -18.08 11.72 -0.84
C ALA A 56 -18.46 10.36 -1.45
N ALA A 57 -18.03 9.27 -0.83
CA ALA A 57 -18.38 7.93 -1.29
C ALA A 57 -19.87 7.62 -1.14
N GLN A 58 -20.49 8.05 -0.05
CA GLN A 58 -21.94 7.91 0.15
C GLN A 58 -22.76 8.72 -0.86
N ALA A 59 -22.31 9.94 -1.18
CA ALA A 59 -22.96 10.76 -2.22
C ALA A 59 -22.89 10.04 -3.59
N GLN A 60 -21.71 9.56 -3.99
CA GLN A 60 -21.58 8.81 -5.24
C GLN A 60 -22.39 7.50 -5.24
N HIS A 61 -22.47 6.83 -4.09
CA HIS A 61 -23.33 5.66 -3.93
C HIS A 61 -24.81 6.00 -4.12
N GLY A 62 -25.27 7.15 -3.61
CA GLY A 62 -26.61 7.68 -3.85
C GLY A 62 -26.88 7.94 -5.33
N ASP A 63 -25.87 8.37 -6.08
CA ASP A 63 -25.92 8.57 -7.53
C ASP A 63 -25.84 7.26 -8.34
N GLY A 64 -25.81 6.11 -7.67
CA GLY A 64 -25.82 4.78 -8.31
C GLY A 64 -24.45 4.14 -8.52
N VAL A 65 -23.36 4.77 -8.07
CA VAL A 65 -22.03 4.13 -8.14
C VAL A 65 -21.97 2.94 -7.19
N ARG A 66 -21.46 1.79 -7.66
CA ARG A 66 -21.32 0.55 -6.87
C ARG A 66 -19.91 -0.04 -6.90
N LEU A 67 -19.04 0.51 -7.75
CA LEU A 67 -17.65 0.07 -7.88
C LEU A 67 -16.73 1.22 -7.48
N PHE A 68 -15.93 1.01 -6.45
CA PHE A 68 -15.05 2.06 -5.91
C PHE A 68 -13.60 1.58 -5.90
N VAL A 69 -12.70 2.37 -6.43
CA VAL A 69 -11.25 2.19 -6.26
C VAL A 69 -10.78 3.10 -5.15
N ILE A 70 -10.29 2.52 -4.07
CA ILE A 70 -9.95 3.23 -2.83
C ILE A 70 -8.45 3.24 -2.61
N ASN A 71 -7.86 4.43 -2.68
CA ASN A 71 -6.49 4.70 -2.28
C ASN A 71 -6.50 5.46 -0.96
N ALA A 72 -6.59 4.75 0.16
CA ALA A 72 -6.71 5.32 1.48
C ALA A 72 -6.14 4.38 2.55
N PRO A 73 -5.85 4.89 3.77
CA PRO A 73 -5.45 4.08 4.91
C PRO A 73 -6.50 3.02 5.28
N VAL A 74 -6.04 1.95 5.94
CA VAL A 74 -6.88 0.80 6.32
C VAL A 74 -8.12 1.19 7.15
N ALA A 75 -7.99 2.19 8.03
CA ALA A 75 -9.12 2.66 8.84
C ALA A 75 -10.27 3.22 7.98
N SER A 76 -9.94 4.04 6.97
CA SER A 76 -10.91 4.58 6.02
C SER A 76 -11.55 3.48 5.17
N LEU A 77 -10.74 2.51 4.72
CA LEU A 77 -11.26 1.38 3.94
C LEU A 77 -12.26 0.54 4.74
N ARG A 78 -12.00 0.31 6.04
CA ARG A 78 -12.94 -0.39 6.95
C ARG A 78 -14.26 0.39 7.11
N ALA A 79 -14.15 1.70 7.34
CA ALA A 79 -15.33 2.55 7.47
C ALA A 79 -16.18 2.54 6.20
N LEU A 80 -15.54 2.64 5.03
CA LEU A 80 -16.23 2.55 3.74
C LEU A 80 -16.88 1.19 3.51
N SER A 81 -16.17 0.10 3.83
CA SER A 81 -16.70 -1.26 3.70
C SER A 81 -17.97 -1.47 4.54
N ALA A 82 -17.98 -0.94 5.76
CA ALA A 82 -19.14 -1.03 6.65
C ALA A 82 -20.30 -0.13 6.18
N ALA A 83 -20.00 1.05 5.63
CA ALA A 83 -21.01 2.03 5.20
C ALA A 83 -21.63 1.68 3.84
N LEU A 84 -20.95 0.92 2.99
CA LEU A 84 -21.36 0.59 1.62
C LEU A 84 -21.37 -0.93 1.39
N PRO A 85 -22.21 -1.68 2.12
CA PRO A 85 -22.17 -3.15 2.10
C PRO A 85 -22.59 -3.77 0.76
N ASP A 86 -23.36 -3.05 -0.05
CA ASP A 86 -23.84 -3.44 -1.38
C ASP A 86 -22.93 -2.95 -2.52
N SER A 87 -21.78 -2.37 -2.18
CA SER A 87 -20.78 -1.91 -3.13
C SER A 87 -19.53 -2.78 -3.09
N LEU A 88 -18.83 -2.85 -4.21
CA LEU A 88 -17.54 -3.50 -4.31
C LEU A 88 -16.41 -2.48 -4.24
N LEU A 89 -15.53 -2.65 -3.27
CA LEU A 89 -14.39 -1.76 -3.01
C LEU A 89 -13.10 -2.41 -3.47
N PHE A 90 -12.36 -1.75 -4.36
CA PHE A 90 -11.03 -2.19 -4.78
C PHE A 90 -9.99 -1.43 -3.97
N ASN A 91 -9.34 -2.13 -3.05
CA ASN A 91 -8.25 -1.58 -2.25
C ASN A 91 -7.00 -1.39 -3.11
N ALA A 92 -6.63 -0.15 -3.38
CA ALA A 92 -5.43 0.25 -4.12
C ALA A 92 -4.41 1.01 -3.23
N GLY A 93 -4.68 1.19 -1.93
CA GLY A 93 -3.84 2.00 -1.05
C GLY A 93 -3.28 1.28 0.17
N SER A 94 -3.99 0.29 0.73
CA SER A 94 -3.56 -0.34 1.99
C SER A 94 -2.94 -1.72 1.77
N PRO A 95 -1.64 -1.91 2.10
CA PRO A 95 -0.97 -3.22 2.06
C PRO A 95 -1.19 -4.04 3.36
N ASP A 96 -2.14 -3.65 4.21
CA ASP A 96 -2.41 -4.31 5.48
C ASP A 96 -2.83 -5.77 5.29
N ASP A 97 -2.19 -6.69 6.04
CA ASP A 97 -2.41 -8.12 5.90
C ASP A 97 -3.63 -8.60 6.70
N ALA A 98 -4.05 -7.88 7.74
CA ALA A 98 -5.16 -8.28 8.59
C ALA A 98 -6.50 -8.24 7.82
N ILE A 99 -6.71 -7.24 6.96
CA ILE A 99 -7.91 -7.13 6.13
C ILE A 99 -7.98 -8.18 5.01
N ARG A 100 -6.91 -8.95 4.82
CA ARG A 100 -6.82 -10.05 3.84
C ARG A 100 -6.95 -11.43 4.49
N SER A 101 -6.97 -11.48 5.82
CA SER A 101 -6.93 -12.73 6.58
C SER A 101 -7.92 -12.71 7.75
N VAL A 102 -7.46 -12.47 8.96
CA VAL A 102 -8.27 -12.57 10.20
C VAL A 102 -9.39 -11.55 10.33
N GLN A 103 -9.31 -10.45 9.60
CA GLN A 103 -10.28 -9.36 9.57
C GLN A 103 -10.75 -9.08 8.14
N CYS A 104 -10.94 -10.14 7.37
CA CYS A 104 -11.36 -10.05 5.97
C CYS A 104 -12.66 -9.25 5.83
N LEU A 105 -12.65 -8.32 4.87
CA LEU A 105 -13.81 -7.50 4.53
C LEU A 105 -14.49 -8.11 3.31
N GLY A 106 -15.75 -8.54 3.46
CA GLY A 106 -16.45 -9.34 2.47
C GLY A 106 -16.73 -8.66 1.13
N ASN A 107 -16.74 -7.32 1.10
CA ASN A 107 -16.98 -6.53 -0.10
C ASN A 107 -15.71 -5.79 -0.58
N VAL A 108 -14.51 -6.23 -0.13
CA VAL A 108 -13.23 -5.61 -0.53
C VAL A 108 -12.39 -6.58 -1.34
N LEU A 109 -12.01 -6.17 -2.53
CA LEU A 109 -10.98 -6.83 -3.35
C LEU A 109 -9.67 -6.05 -3.28
N HIS A 110 -8.55 -6.74 -3.36
CA HIS A 110 -7.22 -6.13 -3.21
C HIS A 110 -6.49 -6.09 -4.55
N ALA A 111 -6.25 -4.88 -5.06
CA ALA A 111 -5.55 -4.63 -6.31
C ALA A 111 -4.02 -4.47 -6.15
N LEU A 112 -3.53 -4.46 -4.90
CA LEU A 112 -2.10 -4.38 -4.58
C LEU A 112 -1.69 -5.56 -3.68
N PRO A 113 -0.42 -5.98 -3.67
CA PRO A 113 0.06 -7.01 -2.75
C PRO A 113 0.06 -6.53 -1.29
N GLY A 114 -0.18 -7.45 -0.35
CA GLY A 114 0.02 -7.21 1.08
C GLY A 114 1.51 -7.18 1.45
N ARG A 115 1.83 -6.62 2.64
CA ARG A 115 3.21 -6.62 3.17
C ARG A 115 3.78 -8.02 3.27
N ALA A 116 2.97 -8.96 3.73
CA ALA A 116 3.36 -10.37 3.82
C ALA A 116 3.74 -10.98 2.47
N MET A 117 2.99 -10.66 1.41
CA MET A 117 3.27 -11.15 0.05
C MET A 117 4.59 -10.58 -0.49
N LEU A 118 4.82 -9.27 -0.27
CA LEU A 118 6.07 -8.64 -0.68
C LEU A 118 7.27 -9.19 0.08
N ALA A 119 7.14 -9.37 1.40
CA ALA A 119 8.18 -9.96 2.23
C ALA A 119 8.49 -11.41 1.82
N ASP A 120 7.47 -12.22 1.56
CA ASP A 120 7.63 -13.59 1.09
C ASP A 120 8.37 -13.65 -0.25
N ALA A 121 7.98 -12.79 -1.20
CA ALA A 121 8.62 -12.73 -2.52
C ALA A 121 10.10 -12.32 -2.41
N LEU A 122 10.39 -11.28 -1.61
CA LEU A 122 11.77 -10.83 -1.38
C LEU A 122 12.63 -11.94 -0.77
N VAL A 123 12.17 -12.55 0.33
CA VAL A 123 12.95 -13.56 1.03
C VAL A 123 13.16 -14.81 0.16
N GLN A 124 12.14 -15.25 -0.58
CA GLN A 124 12.29 -16.36 -1.54
C GLN A 124 13.33 -16.03 -2.61
N PHE A 125 13.33 -14.79 -3.14
CA PHE A 125 14.34 -14.37 -4.11
C PHE A 125 15.75 -14.40 -3.52
N LEU A 126 15.95 -13.89 -2.29
CA LEU A 126 17.24 -13.89 -1.60
C LEU A 126 17.75 -15.33 -1.40
N VAL A 127 16.91 -16.23 -0.93
CA VAL A 127 17.25 -17.64 -0.72
C VAL A 127 17.57 -18.34 -2.05
N LEU A 128 16.79 -18.07 -3.11
CA LEU A 128 17.06 -18.59 -4.45
C LEU A 128 18.44 -18.14 -4.97
N ARG A 129 18.82 -16.89 -4.66
CA ARG A 129 20.15 -16.35 -4.98
C ARG A 129 21.25 -16.85 -4.05
N LYS A 130 20.94 -17.77 -3.11
CA LYS A 130 21.86 -18.31 -2.08
C LYS A 130 22.37 -17.26 -1.10
N TRP A 131 21.67 -16.14 -0.96
CA TRP A 131 21.93 -15.12 0.03
C TRP A 131 21.16 -15.50 1.32
N GLN A 132 21.79 -16.34 2.13
CA GLN A 132 21.14 -16.97 3.28
C GLN A 132 21.24 -16.18 4.58
N ARG A 133 22.00 -15.09 4.58
CA ARG A 133 22.22 -14.23 5.75
C ARG A 133 21.83 -12.79 5.42
N GLY A 134 21.08 -12.17 6.28
CA GLY A 134 20.60 -10.80 6.11
C GLY A 134 20.71 -9.97 7.37
N LEU A 135 20.95 -8.67 7.21
CA LEU A 135 20.78 -7.65 8.23
C LEU A 135 19.43 -6.98 8.01
N LEU A 136 18.62 -6.87 9.05
CA LEU A 136 17.36 -6.11 9.00
C LEU A 136 17.56 -4.74 9.65
N ILE A 137 17.31 -3.69 8.87
CA ILE A 137 17.31 -2.32 9.38
C ILE A 137 15.86 -1.85 9.40
N VAL A 138 15.38 -1.42 10.56
CA VAL A 138 13.99 -1.05 10.79
C VAL A 138 13.90 0.43 11.10
N GLY A 139 13.05 1.17 10.40
CA GLY A 139 12.73 2.56 10.70
C GLY A 139 11.85 2.70 11.95
N GLN A 140 11.33 3.91 12.16
CA GLN A 140 10.62 4.27 13.41
C GLN A 140 9.10 4.29 13.26
N THR A 141 8.58 4.23 12.05
CA THR A 141 7.14 4.34 11.82
C THR A 141 6.42 3.02 12.11
N PRO A 142 5.12 3.06 12.44
CA PRO A 142 4.33 1.83 12.56
C PRO A 142 4.33 0.97 11.29
N ASP A 143 4.45 1.59 10.12
CA ASP A 143 4.54 0.88 8.85
C ASP A 143 5.89 0.15 8.69
N ASP A 144 7.00 0.76 9.13
CA ASP A 144 8.31 0.11 9.15
C ASP A 144 8.29 -1.15 10.04
N GLU A 145 7.66 -1.06 11.22
CA GLU A 145 7.53 -2.20 12.12
C GLU A 145 6.63 -3.29 11.51
N ALA A 146 5.55 -2.91 10.82
CA ALA A 146 4.69 -3.87 10.15
C ALA A 146 5.43 -4.62 9.02
N TYR A 147 6.28 -3.92 8.24
CA TYR A 147 7.14 -4.56 7.25
C TYR A 147 8.22 -5.43 7.90
N ALA A 148 8.84 -4.97 8.97
CA ALA A 148 9.83 -5.75 9.71
C ALA A 148 9.22 -7.06 10.26
N ALA A 149 8.01 -6.99 10.81
CA ALA A 149 7.28 -8.17 11.27
C ALA A 149 7.01 -9.15 10.11
N ALA A 150 6.60 -8.66 8.94
CA ALA A 150 6.40 -9.48 7.75
C ALA A 150 7.71 -10.13 7.27
N LEU A 151 8.83 -9.39 7.28
CA LEU A 151 10.15 -9.91 6.90
C LEU A 151 10.67 -10.95 7.88
N ARG A 152 10.52 -10.75 9.21
CA ARG A 152 10.90 -11.77 10.22
C ARG A 152 10.11 -13.06 10.02
N ARG A 153 8.79 -12.94 9.76
CA ARG A 153 7.93 -14.08 9.45
C ARG A 153 8.39 -14.80 8.18
N ALA A 154 8.65 -14.06 7.10
CA ALA A 154 9.12 -14.62 5.84
C ALA A 154 10.51 -15.27 5.99
N ALA A 155 11.43 -14.63 6.69
CA ALA A 155 12.77 -15.16 6.98
C ALA A 155 12.68 -16.53 7.69
N LYS A 156 11.85 -16.61 8.73
CA LYS A 156 11.61 -17.88 9.44
C LYS A 156 10.99 -18.94 8.52
N ARG A 157 10.04 -18.54 7.66
CA ARG A 157 9.32 -19.45 6.77
C ARG A 157 10.22 -20.05 5.68
N PHE A 158 11.10 -19.25 5.11
CA PHE A 158 11.90 -19.62 3.94
C PHE A 158 13.38 -19.88 4.25
N GLY A 159 13.79 -19.81 5.52
CA GLY A 159 15.13 -20.19 5.95
C GLY A 159 16.20 -19.11 5.75
N LEU A 160 15.82 -17.83 5.65
CA LEU A 160 16.78 -16.73 5.68
C LEU A 160 17.20 -16.47 7.14
N GLN A 161 18.51 -16.44 7.41
CA GLN A 161 19.04 -16.10 8.73
C GLN A 161 19.17 -14.58 8.87
N LEU A 162 18.36 -13.98 9.73
CA LEU A 162 18.57 -12.59 10.15
C LEU A 162 19.66 -12.59 11.22
N VAL A 163 20.88 -12.20 10.83
CA VAL A 163 22.07 -12.25 11.70
C VAL A 163 22.13 -11.06 12.65
N ALA A 164 21.49 -9.97 12.30
CA ALA A 164 21.34 -8.82 13.17
C ALA A 164 20.08 -8.03 12.78
N GLU A 165 19.56 -7.31 13.75
CA GLU A 165 18.49 -6.32 13.56
C GLU A 165 18.91 -5.02 14.20
N LYS A 166 18.77 -3.92 13.47
CA LYS A 166 19.08 -2.59 13.97
C LYS A 166 17.91 -1.65 13.73
N ARG A 167 17.65 -0.78 14.70
CA ARG A 167 16.73 0.34 14.51
C ARG A 167 17.50 1.54 14.01
N TRP A 168 16.98 2.12 12.94
CA TRP A 168 17.52 3.33 12.38
C TRP A 168 16.68 4.53 12.81
N THR A 169 17.34 5.50 13.42
CA THR A 169 16.71 6.76 13.81
C THR A 169 17.13 7.82 12.81
N PHE A 170 16.15 8.42 12.11
CA PHE A 170 16.42 9.58 11.29
C PHE A 170 16.68 10.78 12.21
N ASP A 171 17.91 11.24 12.24
CA ASP A 171 18.28 12.50 12.88
C ASP A 171 18.59 13.54 11.80
N ASN A 172 18.17 14.80 12.01
CA ASN A 172 18.49 15.91 11.11
C ASN A 172 20.00 16.19 11.00
N ASP A 173 20.81 15.68 11.93
CA ASP A 173 22.26 15.69 11.84
C ASP A 173 22.78 14.43 11.10
N GLN A 174 22.81 14.53 9.79
CA GLN A 174 23.30 13.47 8.91
C GLN A 174 24.72 12.97 9.24
N ARG A 175 25.54 13.78 9.93
CA ARG A 175 26.90 13.39 10.33
C ARG A 175 26.90 12.44 11.53
N ARG A 176 25.91 12.57 12.42
CA ARG A 176 25.76 11.68 13.58
C ARG A 176 25.10 10.37 13.23
N SER A 177 24.06 10.39 12.41
CA SER A 177 23.31 9.18 12.06
C SER A 177 24.12 8.22 11.17
N ALA A 178 24.93 8.73 10.26
CA ALA A 178 25.76 7.90 9.37
C ALA A 178 26.91 7.17 10.10
N GLN A 179 27.42 7.72 11.20
CA GLN A 179 28.57 7.14 11.92
C GLN A 179 28.18 6.27 13.11
N ALA A 180 27.01 6.51 13.74
CA ALA A 180 26.67 5.83 14.99
C ALA A 180 25.96 4.49 14.80
N ASP A 181 25.23 4.29 13.69
CA ASP A 181 24.26 3.21 13.56
C ASP A 181 24.51 2.23 12.42
N MET A 182 25.43 2.53 11.50
CA MET A 182 25.81 1.53 10.49
C MET A 182 26.93 0.63 11.02
N PRO A 183 26.75 -0.71 11.00
CA PRO A 183 27.89 -1.60 11.28
C PRO A 183 28.93 -1.39 10.20
N LEU A 184 30.17 -1.14 10.60
CA LEU A 184 31.32 -1.34 9.74
C LEU A 184 31.39 -2.84 9.46
N PHE A 185 31.23 -3.23 8.20
CA PHE A 185 31.41 -4.59 7.72
C PHE A 185 32.90 -4.83 7.44
#